data_66025e547870d2ac637609576f11b81e
#
_entry.id   66025e547870d2ac637609576f11b81e
#
_cell.length_a   1.000
_cell.length_b   1.000
_cell.length_c   1.000
_cell.angle_alpha   90.00
_cell.angle_beta   90.00
_cell.angle_gamma   90.00
#
_symmetry.space_group_name_H-M   'P 1'
#
loop_
_entity.id
_entity.type
_entity.pdbx_description
1 polymer ?
#
loop_
_entity_poly.entity_id
_entity_poly.type
_entity_poly.pdbx_seq_one_letter_code
_entity_poly.pdbx_strand_id
1 'polypeptide(L)'
;MQIKVYGAGEFVPALGVFDAVSQGNVQLGHGASYYWTGKVKSSQFFTAVPFGLTDKEMNGWLNYGGGMELWEEAYAPFNLIPLAGGNSGVQMAGWFKKEINSLKDLKGLKMRIPGLAGEVFTRAGAETVTLPGNEIF
;
A
#
# COMPACT_ATOMS: atom_id res chain seq x y z
N MET A 1 -10.69 5.29 27.45
CA MET A 1 -10.44 5.91 26.13
C MET A 1 -11.62 5.57 25.22
N GLN A 2 -12.14 6.52 24.47
CA GLN A 2 -13.24 6.29 23.52
C GLN A 2 -12.71 6.54 22.10
N ILE A 3 -12.85 5.56 21.20
CA ILE A 3 -12.38 5.67 19.82
C ILE A 3 -13.61 5.75 18.91
N LYS A 4 -13.69 6.83 18.12
CA LYS A 4 -14.70 6.96 17.06
C LYS A 4 -14.07 6.53 15.73
N VAL A 5 -14.66 5.53 15.10
CA VAL A 5 -14.20 4.99 13.81
C VAL A 5 -15.03 5.60 12.68
N TYR A 6 -14.34 5.97 11.60
CA TYR A 6 -14.94 6.44 10.36
C TYR A 6 -14.58 5.48 9.22
N GLY A 7 -15.52 5.16 8.37
CA GLY A 7 -15.30 4.39 7.16
C GLY A 7 -14.59 5.19 6.06
N ALA A 8 -14.11 4.48 5.05
CA ALA A 8 -13.48 5.13 3.91
C ALA A 8 -14.44 6.11 3.22
N GLY A 9 -14.01 7.36 3.07
CA GLY A 9 -14.81 8.43 2.46
C GLY A 9 -15.76 9.16 3.40
N GLU A 10 -15.93 8.71 4.65
CA GLU A 10 -16.84 9.40 5.61
C GLU A 10 -16.25 10.70 6.14
N PHE A 11 -14.96 10.73 6.43
CA PHE A 11 -14.29 11.91 6.97
C PHE A 11 -13.35 12.55 5.94
N VAL A 12 -12.53 11.73 5.27
CA VAL A 12 -11.64 12.14 4.19
C VAL A 12 -11.67 11.10 3.07
N PRO A 13 -11.33 11.47 1.82
CA PRO A 13 -11.12 10.48 0.77
C PRO A 13 -10.13 9.39 1.23
N ALA A 14 -10.33 8.15 0.84
CA ALA A 14 -9.55 7.01 1.33
C ALA A 14 -8.02 7.20 1.18
N LEU A 15 -7.55 7.80 0.08
CA LEU A 15 -6.13 8.10 -0.13
C LEU A 15 -5.66 9.40 0.55
N GLY A 16 -6.54 10.15 1.20
CA GLY A 16 -6.23 11.36 1.96
C GLY A 16 -5.90 11.11 3.45
N VAL A 17 -5.98 9.87 3.92
CA VAL A 17 -5.79 9.51 5.33
C VAL A 17 -4.41 9.91 5.84
N PHE A 18 -3.35 9.73 5.05
CA PHE A 18 -1.99 10.14 5.41
C PHE A 18 -1.92 11.62 5.79
N ASP A 19 -2.47 12.48 4.96
CA ASP A 19 -2.46 13.92 5.20
C ASP A 19 -3.33 14.30 6.40
N ALA A 20 -4.47 13.66 6.56
CA ALA A 20 -5.38 13.93 7.67
C ALA A 20 -4.73 13.66 9.04
N VAL A 21 -3.96 12.57 9.16
CA VAL A 21 -3.20 12.25 10.37
C VAL A 21 -1.99 13.17 10.52
N SER A 22 -1.21 13.36 9.45
CA SER A 22 -0.02 14.23 9.44
C SER A 22 -0.33 15.66 9.89
N GLN A 23 -1.50 16.19 9.51
CA GLN A 23 -1.98 17.51 9.88
C GLN A 23 -2.69 17.56 11.24
N GLY A 24 -2.86 16.41 11.91
CA GLY A 24 -3.53 16.32 13.19
C GLY A 24 -5.07 16.43 13.13
N ASN A 25 -5.67 16.34 11.94
CA ASN A 25 -7.13 16.37 11.77
C ASN A 25 -7.81 15.13 12.39
N VAL A 26 -7.10 14.00 12.40
CA VAL A 26 -7.45 12.78 13.11
C VAL A 26 -6.20 12.21 13.79
N GLN A 27 -6.39 11.47 14.89
CA GLN A 27 -5.30 10.93 15.69
C GLN A 27 -4.70 9.65 15.12
N LEU A 28 -5.52 8.85 14.44
CA LEU A 28 -5.12 7.56 13.88
C LEU A 28 -5.71 7.40 12.47
N GLY A 29 -4.96 6.76 11.58
CA GLY A 29 -5.42 6.39 10.27
C GLY A 29 -4.97 4.97 9.94
N HIS A 30 -5.78 4.24 9.17
CA HIS A 30 -5.44 2.91 8.68
C HIS A 30 -5.31 2.94 7.15
N GLY A 31 -4.25 2.34 6.64
CA GLY A 31 -4.01 2.23 5.19
C GLY A 31 -2.71 1.49 4.91
N ALA A 32 -2.57 0.98 3.70
CA ALA A 32 -1.33 0.36 3.26
C ALA A 32 -0.31 1.42 2.86
N SER A 33 0.91 1.31 3.36
CA SER A 33 1.94 2.34 3.18
C SER A 33 2.31 2.60 1.71
N TYR A 34 2.15 1.62 0.81
CA TYR A 34 2.41 1.83 -0.62
C TYR A 34 1.49 2.89 -1.27
N TYR A 35 0.37 3.25 -0.66
CA TYR A 35 -0.49 4.33 -1.18
C TYR A 35 0.18 5.71 -1.09
N TRP A 36 1.18 5.86 -0.24
CA TRP A 36 1.86 7.12 0.02
C TRP A 36 3.19 7.27 -0.72
N THR A 37 3.50 6.41 -1.70
CA THR A 37 4.75 6.45 -2.48
C THR A 37 5.01 7.78 -3.18
N GLY A 38 3.96 8.51 -3.53
CA GLY A 38 4.07 9.86 -4.07
C GLY A 38 4.64 10.89 -3.09
N LYS A 39 4.59 10.60 -1.77
CA LYS A 39 5.08 11.46 -0.67
C LYS A 39 6.34 10.87 -0.05
N VAL A 40 6.32 9.58 0.23
CA VAL A 40 7.40 8.82 0.86
C VAL A 40 7.76 7.66 -0.05
N LYS A 41 8.80 7.81 -0.85
CA LYS A 41 9.19 6.79 -1.85
C LYS A 41 9.50 5.42 -1.24
N SER A 42 10.05 5.40 -0.02
CA SER A 42 10.38 4.17 0.70
C SER A 42 9.16 3.47 1.31
N SER A 43 8.00 4.13 1.39
CA SER A 43 6.81 3.59 2.07
C SER A 43 6.33 2.25 1.51
N GLN A 44 6.56 1.99 0.24
CA GLN A 44 6.19 0.74 -0.42
C GLN A 44 6.93 -0.49 0.13
N PHE A 45 8.14 -0.33 0.66
CA PHE A 45 8.92 -1.44 1.22
C PHE A 45 8.34 -1.98 2.53
N PHE A 46 7.54 -1.19 3.23
CA PHE A 46 6.88 -1.59 4.48
C PHE A 46 5.51 -2.27 4.25
N THR A 47 5.15 -2.55 3.00
CA THR A 47 3.89 -3.23 2.66
C THR A 47 4.14 -4.45 1.78
N ALA A 48 4.39 -4.24 0.49
CA ALA A 48 4.47 -5.33 -0.47
C ALA A 48 5.49 -5.03 -1.58
N VAL A 49 6.43 -5.95 -1.73
CA VAL A 49 7.40 -5.98 -2.81
C VAL A 49 7.15 -7.26 -3.61
N PRO A 50 7.00 -7.20 -4.95
CA PRO A 50 6.86 -8.41 -5.77
C PRO A 50 8.02 -9.37 -5.50
N PHE A 51 7.70 -10.64 -5.22
CA PHE A 51 8.68 -11.69 -4.85
C PHE A 51 9.54 -11.35 -3.61
N GLY A 52 9.09 -10.39 -2.79
CA GLY A 52 9.73 -10.00 -1.54
C GLY A 52 9.38 -10.91 -0.38
N LEU A 53 9.41 -10.34 0.83
CA LEU A 53 9.18 -11.06 2.07
C LEU A 53 7.74 -11.61 2.16
N THR A 54 7.60 -12.82 2.68
CA THR A 54 6.31 -13.36 3.10
C THR A 54 5.79 -12.60 4.32
N ASP A 55 4.55 -12.83 4.72
CA ASP A 55 3.96 -12.23 5.92
C ASP A 55 4.77 -12.48 7.20
N LYS A 56 5.28 -13.69 7.37
CA LYS A 56 6.12 -14.06 8.52
C LYS A 56 7.48 -13.37 8.50
N GLU A 57 8.11 -13.35 7.33
CA GLU A 57 9.40 -12.66 7.15
C GLU A 57 9.25 -11.15 7.30
N MET A 58 8.18 -10.56 6.78
CA MET A 58 7.87 -9.14 6.96
C MET A 58 7.69 -8.79 8.44
N ASN A 59 6.94 -9.60 9.19
CA ASN A 59 6.78 -9.43 10.63
C ASN A 59 8.12 -9.60 11.36
N GLY A 60 8.94 -10.54 10.96
CA GLY A 60 10.29 -10.73 11.50
C GLY A 60 11.18 -9.51 11.24
N TRP A 61 11.17 -9.02 10.01
CA TRP A 61 11.95 -7.82 9.63
C TRP A 61 11.46 -6.56 10.37
N LEU A 62 10.15 -6.32 10.41
CA LEU A 62 9.60 -5.16 11.10
C LEU A 62 9.94 -5.16 12.60
N ASN A 63 9.78 -6.30 13.29
CA ASN A 63 9.93 -6.33 14.74
C ASN A 63 11.36 -6.61 15.23
N TYR A 64 12.22 -7.25 14.43
CA TYR A 64 13.54 -7.72 14.87
C TYR A 64 14.66 -7.41 13.87
N GLY A 65 14.34 -6.95 12.67
CA GLY A 65 15.29 -6.69 11.59
C GLY A 65 15.52 -5.22 11.27
N GLY A 66 15.08 -4.30 12.12
CA GLY A 66 15.24 -2.86 11.92
C GLY A 66 14.19 -2.22 11.01
N GLY A 67 13.16 -2.97 10.57
CA GLY A 67 12.16 -2.45 9.65
C GLY A 67 11.28 -1.36 10.25
N MET A 68 10.93 -1.46 11.55
CA MET A 68 10.15 -0.42 12.23
C MET A 68 10.93 0.87 12.38
N GLU A 69 12.19 0.82 12.74
CA GLU A 69 13.06 1.98 12.87
C GLU A 69 13.20 2.73 11.54
N LEU A 70 13.40 2.00 10.45
CA LEU A 70 13.43 2.59 9.09
C LEU A 70 12.10 3.21 8.69
N TRP A 71 10.99 2.60 9.10
CA TRP A 71 9.66 3.12 8.80
C TRP A 71 9.37 4.39 9.61
N GLU A 72 9.74 4.41 10.89
CA GLU A 72 9.66 5.60 11.74
C GLU A 72 10.50 6.74 11.18
N GLU A 73 11.76 6.48 10.78
CA GLU A 73 12.63 7.46 10.14
C GLU A 73 11.98 8.04 8.86
N ALA A 74 11.40 7.17 8.02
CA ALA A 74 10.75 7.58 6.79
C ALA A 74 9.50 8.45 7.02
N TYR A 75 8.79 8.25 8.14
CA TYR A 75 7.55 8.95 8.46
C TYR A 75 7.72 10.16 9.39
N ALA A 76 8.84 10.25 10.10
CA ALA A 76 9.14 11.35 11.02
C ALA A 76 9.00 12.74 10.39
N PRO A 77 9.45 13.01 9.15
CA PRO A 77 9.28 14.34 8.51
C PRO A 77 7.81 14.74 8.31
N PHE A 78 6.89 13.80 8.39
CA PHE A 78 5.45 14.00 8.19
C PHE A 78 4.67 14.01 9.52
N ASN A 79 5.36 14.05 10.66
CA ASN A 79 4.73 14.01 11.98
C ASN A 79 3.85 12.75 12.19
N LEU A 80 4.32 11.61 11.71
CA LEU A 80 3.63 10.33 11.76
C LEU A 80 4.48 9.27 12.49
N ILE A 81 3.79 8.45 13.26
CA ILE A 81 4.35 7.24 13.87
C ILE A 81 3.66 6.04 13.21
N PRO A 82 4.39 5.19 12.48
CA PRO A 82 3.81 4.00 11.88
C PRO A 82 3.60 2.90 12.91
N LEU A 83 2.55 2.14 12.72
CA LEU A 83 2.24 0.96 13.52
C LEU A 83 1.85 -0.19 12.58
N ALA A 84 2.43 -1.36 12.76
CA ALA A 84 2.05 -2.55 12.02
C ALA A 84 0.67 -3.03 12.51
N GLY A 85 -0.35 -2.85 11.67
CA GLY A 85 -1.75 -3.16 12.05
C GLY A 85 -2.24 -4.55 11.62
N GLY A 86 -1.51 -5.23 10.73
CA GLY A 86 -1.87 -6.56 10.24
C GLY A 86 -1.26 -6.88 8.88
N ASN A 87 -1.44 -8.12 8.44
CA ASN A 87 -0.96 -8.62 7.17
C ASN A 87 -2.01 -9.56 6.56
N SER A 88 -2.23 -9.47 5.26
CA SER A 88 -3.19 -10.32 4.53
C SER A 88 -2.58 -11.61 3.95
N GLY A 89 -1.31 -11.86 4.23
CA GLY A 89 -0.58 -13.00 3.69
C GLY A 89 -0.13 -12.81 2.24
N VAL A 90 0.29 -13.90 1.61
CA VAL A 90 0.73 -13.91 0.21
C VAL A 90 -0.46 -13.64 -0.71
N GLN A 91 -0.28 -12.71 -1.62
CA GLN A 91 -1.32 -12.33 -2.58
C GLN A 91 -0.98 -12.83 -3.99
N MET A 92 -2.00 -13.24 -4.74
CA MET A 92 -1.92 -13.46 -6.18
C MET A 92 -1.69 -12.14 -6.91
N ALA A 93 -1.16 -12.22 -8.14
CA ALA A 93 -0.95 -11.04 -8.98
C ALA A 93 -2.25 -10.25 -9.23
N GLY A 94 -3.40 -10.93 -9.37
CA GLY A 94 -4.67 -10.25 -9.57
C GLY A 94 -5.79 -11.16 -10.09
N TRP A 95 -6.94 -10.54 -10.32
CA TRP A 95 -8.12 -11.13 -10.94
C TRP A 95 -8.26 -10.59 -12.35
N PHE A 96 -8.37 -11.49 -13.32
CA PHE A 96 -8.37 -11.14 -14.74
C PHE A 96 -9.65 -11.63 -15.42
N LYS A 97 -10.16 -10.87 -16.40
CA LYS A 97 -11.29 -11.27 -17.23
C LYS A 97 -10.91 -12.25 -18.34
N LYS A 98 -9.61 -12.48 -18.55
CA LYS A 98 -9.05 -13.42 -19.53
C LYS A 98 -7.84 -14.13 -18.92
N GLU A 99 -7.48 -15.27 -19.47
CA GLU A 99 -6.22 -15.94 -19.11
C GLU A 99 -5.00 -15.09 -19.51
N ILE A 100 -4.00 -15.10 -18.66
CA ILE A 100 -2.70 -14.46 -18.89
C ILE A 100 -1.66 -15.57 -18.98
N ASN A 101 -1.26 -15.91 -20.20
CA ASN A 101 -0.33 -17.02 -20.47
C ASN A 101 1.08 -16.50 -20.84
N SER A 102 1.21 -15.22 -21.17
CA SER A 102 2.47 -14.63 -21.61
C SER A 102 2.52 -13.12 -21.35
N LEU A 103 3.71 -12.53 -21.42
CA LEU A 103 3.89 -11.08 -21.36
C LEU A 103 3.14 -10.31 -22.47
N LYS A 104 2.85 -10.98 -23.60
CA LYS A 104 2.07 -10.35 -24.69
C LYS A 104 0.63 -10.05 -24.26
N ASP A 105 0.09 -10.85 -23.36
CA ASP A 105 -1.28 -10.70 -22.85
C ASP A 105 -1.43 -9.51 -21.89
N LEU A 106 -0.32 -8.98 -21.40
CA LEU A 106 -0.29 -7.80 -20.54
C LEU A 106 -0.38 -6.49 -21.34
N LYS A 107 -0.09 -6.49 -22.63
CA LYS A 107 -0.14 -5.27 -23.45
C LYS A 107 -1.54 -4.68 -23.49
N GLY A 108 -1.67 -3.42 -23.01
CA GLY A 108 -2.95 -2.70 -22.94
C GLY A 108 -3.93 -3.26 -21.91
N LEU A 109 -3.48 -4.18 -21.05
CA LEU A 109 -4.29 -4.68 -19.94
C LEU A 109 -4.48 -3.57 -18.91
N LYS A 110 -5.74 -3.15 -18.72
CA LYS A 110 -6.09 -2.20 -17.66
C LYS A 110 -6.17 -2.93 -16.33
N MET A 111 -5.37 -2.49 -15.35
CA MET A 111 -5.26 -3.16 -14.06
C MET A 111 -5.15 -2.16 -12.91
N ARG A 112 -5.96 -2.37 -11.87
CA ARG A 112 -5.76 -1.68 -10.59
C ARG A 112 -4.71 -2.44 -9.79
N ILE A 113 -3.55 -1.83 -9.61
CA ILE A 113 -2.47 -2.41 -8.83
C ILE A 113 -1.55 -1.30 -8.30
N PRO A 114 -1.42 -1.12 -6.97
CA PRO A 114 -0.61 -0.07 -6.38
C PRO A 114 0.85 -0.50 -6.18
N GLY A 115 1.70 0.49 -5.88
CA GLY A 115 3.09 0.29 -5.45
C GLY A 115 4.00 -0.30 -6.54
N LEU A 116 5.04 -0.98 -6.11
CA LEU A 116 6.06 -1.58 -7.00
C LEU A 116 5.47 -2.58 -8.01
N ALA A 117 4.44 -3.34 -7.63
CA ALA A 117 3.80 -4.26 -8.55
C ALA A 117 3.15 -3.51 -9.72
N GLY A 118 2.55 -2.35 -9.48
CA GLY A 118 2.01 -1.48 -10.53
C GLY A 118 3.10 -1.05 -11.50
N GLU A 119 4.26 -0.64 -11.01
CA GLU A 119 5.40 -0.27 -11.86
C GLU A 119 5.90 -1.44 -12.70
N VAL A 120 6.01 -2.64 -12.11
CA VAL A 120 6.42 -3.85 -12.83
C VAL A 120 5.45 -4.18 -13.97
N PHE A 121 4.13 -4.17 -13.71
CA PHE A 121 3.12 -4.42 -14.75
C PHE A 121 3.12 -3.34 -15.83
N THR A 122 3.32 -2.07 -15.48
CA THR A 122 3.45 -0.97 -16.46
C THR A 122 4.66 -1.20 -17.38
N ARG A 123 5.80 -1.56 -16.83
CA ARG A 123 7.00 -1.89 -17.62
C ARG A 123 6.80 -3.12 -18.51
N ALA A 124 5.93 -4.03 -18.12
CA ALA A 124 5.54 -5.20 -18.92
C ALA A 124 4.48 -4.87 -20.00
N GLY A 125 3.99 -3.63 -20.05
CA GLY A 125 3.08 -3.13 -21.09
C GLY A 125 1.61 -3.02 -20.67
N ALA A 126 1.30 -3.20 -19.38
CA ALA A 126 -0.05 -2.97 -18.86
C ALA A 126 -0.31 -1.47 -18.60
N GLU A 127 -1.58 -1.09 -18.57
CA GLU A 127 -2.06 0.22 -18.14
C GLU A 127 -2.50 0.13 -16.67
N THR A 128 -1.63 0.57 -15.75
CA THR A 128 -1.91 0.43 -14.31
C THR A 128 -2.45 1.72 -13.71
N VAL A 129 -3.30 1.58 -12.72
CA VAL A 129 -3.89 2.67 -11.96
C VAL A 129 -3.95 2.32 -10.48
N THR A 130 -3.72 3.33 -9.63
CA THR A 130 -3.92 3.22 -8.19
C THR A 130 -5.24 3.89 -7.82
N LEU A 131 -6.19 3.10 -7.40
CA LEU A 131 -7.52 3.54 -6.94
C LEU A 131 -7.82 2.93 -5.58
N PRO A 132 -8.63 3.58 -4.74
CA PRO A 132 -9.22 2.94 -3.56
C PRO A 132 -9.97 1.66 -3.94
N GLY A 133 -10.02 0.68 -3.03
CA GLY A 133 -10.65 -0.61 -3.31
C GLY A 133 -12.13 -0.54 -3.67
N ASN A 134 -12.85 0.43 -3.10
CA ASN A 134 -14.28 0.68 -3.36
C ASN A 134 -14.56 1.33 -4.73
N GLU A 135 -13.54 1.75 -5.47
CA GLU A 135 -13.67 2.37 -6.80
C GLU A 135 -13.31 1.40 -7.94
N ILE A 136 -13.17 0.10 -7.64
CA ILE A 136 -12.80 -0.91 -8.66
C ILE A 136 -14.02 -1.36 -9.47
N PHE A 137 -15.23 -1.17 -9.00
CA PHE A 137 -16.49 -1.65 -9.58
C PHE A 137 -17.23 -0.58 -10.37
#